data_9aa9460e9ccea1e842261d2680c68bd7
#
_entry.id   9aa9460e9ccea1e842261d2680c68bd7
#
_cell.length_a   1.000
_cell.length_b   1.000
_cell.length_c   1.000
_cell.angle_alpha   90.00
_cell.angle_beta   90.00
_cell.angle_gamma   90.00
#
_symmetry.space_group_name_H-M   'P 1'
#
loop_
_entity.id
_entity.type
_entity.pdbx_description
1 polymer ?
#
loop_
_entity_poly.entity_id
_entity_poly.type
_entity_poly.pdbx_seq_one_letter_code
_entity_poly.pdbx_strand_id
1 'polypeptide(L)'
;MATERHYSPLDRLLLQADTAMRTLLPFSGQPARPSPAIVQPDADLDDQQTRHIAGLMRINHTGEVCAQALYQGQALTAKLPQVRKAMEHAAEEEVDHLAWCEQRIRQLNSHPSVLNPLFYGMSFGIGALAGLVSDKVSLGFVAATEHQVCKHLDEHLEQIPHEDEKSRAILEQMRIDEEQHAESALEAGGYRFPAPVRFGMSLLAKVMTKSTYRI
;
A
#
# COMPACT_ATOMS: atom_id res chain seq x y z
N MET A 1 27.98 -17.86 -10.73
CA MET A 1 27.74 -17.68 -9.28
C MET A 1 27.69 -16.18 -9.05
N ALA A 2 26.51 -15.63 -8.76
CA ALA A 2 26.39 -14.24 -8.34
C ALA A 2 26.98 -14.14 -6.92
N THR A 3 28.00 -13.33 -6.74
CA THR A 3 28.58 -13.03 -5.43
C THR A 3 27.50 -12.30 -4.60
N GLU A 4 27.03 -12.93 -3.52
CA GLU A 4 26.16 -12.24 -2.56
C GLU A 4 26.89 -10.99 -2.06
N ARG A 5 26.32 -9.80 -2.33
CA ARG A 5 26.85 -8.55 -1.80
C ARG A 5 26.62 -8.50 -0.30
N HIS A 6 27.70 -8.41 0.46
CA HIS A 6 27.63 -8.17 1.90
C HIS A 6 27.45 -6.65 2.15
N TYR A 7 26.22 -6.27 2.53
CA TYR A 7 25.94 -4.87 2.90
C TYR A 7 26.38 -4.58 4.32
N SER A 8 27.11 -3.48 4.50
CA SER A 8 27.43 -2.93 5.82
C SER A 8 26.16 -2.38 6.52
N PRO A 9 26.19 -2.12 7.83
CA PRO A 9 25.06 -1.46 8.51
C PRO A 9 24.72 -0.10 7.89
N LEU A 10 25.71 0.66 7.40
CA LEU A 10 25.50 1.93 6.72
C LEU A 10 24.81 1.73 5.36
N ASP A 11 25.22 0.72 4.58
CA ASP A 11 24.55 0.42 3.30
C ASP A 11 23.08 0.07 3.52
N ARG A 12 22.77 -0.71 4.55
CA ARG A 12 21.39 -1.05 4.91
C ARG A 12 20.58 0.19 5.28
N LEU A 13 21.15 1.10 6.05
CA LEU A 13 20.49 2.36 6.41
C LEU A 13 20.24 3.22 5.16
N LEU A 14 21.23 3.32 4.26
CA LEU A 14 21.08 4.07 3.01
C LEU A 14 20.03 3.45 2.08
N LEU A 15 19.96 2.12 1.99
CA LEU A 15 18.91 1.43 1.23
C LEU A 15 17.53 1.71 1.82
N GLN A 16 17.36 1.68 3.14
CA GLN A 16 16.08 2.01 3.79
C GLN A 16 15.68 3.48 3.51
N ALA A 17 16.64 4.41 3.57
CA ALA A 17 16.39 5.80 3.26
C ALA A 17 16.03 6.02 1.77
N ASP A 18 16.71 5.33 0.85
CA ASP A 18 16.39 5.36 -0.59
C ASP A 18 14.98 4.87 -0.85
N THR A 19 14.57 3.74 -0.25
CA THR A 19 13.23 3.19 -0.40
C THR A 19 12.18 4.14 0.18
N ALA A 20 12.43 4.73 1.36
CA ALA A 20 11.54 5.73 1.95
C ALA A 20 11.36 6.95 1.02
N MET A 21 12.45 7.45 0.44
CA MET A 21 12.39 8.56 -0.51
C MET A 21 11.62 8.19 -1.77
N ARG A 22 11.82 6.99 -2.32
CA ARG A 22 11.07 6.50 -3.50
C ARG A 22 9.58 6.37 -3.23
N THR A 23 9.19 6.02 -2.02
CA THR A 23 7.76 5.94 -1.63
C THR A 23 7.13 7.33 -1.46
N LEU A 24 7.89 8.31 -0.95
CA LEU A 24 7.37 9.62 -0.56
C LEU A 24 7.53 10.71 -1.61
N LEU A 25 8.52 10.59 -2.50
CA LEU A 25 8.75 11.61 -3.52
C LEU A 25 7.90 11.34 -4.77
N PRO A 26 7.28 12.39 -5.33
CA PRO A 26 6.47 12.25 -6.53
C PRO A 26 7.27 11.65 -7.70
N PHE A 27 6.63 10.76 -8.47
CA PHE A 27 7.20 10.11 -9.67
C PHE A 27 8.48 9.29 -9.46
N SER A 28 8.84 8.98 -8.24
CA SER A 28 10.05 8.20 -7.95
C SER A 28 9.82 6.69 -8.01
N GLY A 29 8.58 6.22 -7.87
CA GLY A 29 8.21 4.83 -8.10
C GLY A 29 8.21 4.51 -9.59
N GLN A 30 9.01 3.50 -9.99
CA GLN A 30 8.98 2.96 -11.35
C GLN A 30 8.20 1.64 -11.33
N PRO A 31 6.96 1.62 -11.83
CA PRO A 31 6.16 0.40 -11.84
C PRO A 31 6.77 -0.63 -12.78
N ALA A 32 6.75 -1.89 -12.35
CA ALA A 32 7.16 -3.03 -13.17
C ALA A 32 6.05 -3.42 -14.15
N ARG A 33 4.78 -3.25 -13.77
CA ARG A 33 3.61 -3.54 -14.59
C ARG A 33 3.00 -2.23 -15.14
N PRO A 34 2.50 -2.23 -16.38
CA PRO A 34 1.75 -1.09 -16.90
C PRO A 34 0.45 -0.89 -16.11
N SER A 35 0.03 0.37 -15.95
CA SER A 35 -1.26 0.66 -15.30
C SER A 35 -2.43 0.05 -16.07
N PRO A 36 -3.37 -0.63 -15.41
CA PRO A 36 -4.59 -1.15 -16.02
C PRO A 36 -5.44 -0.05 -16.69
N ALA A 37 -5.28 1.20 -16.26
CA ALA A 37 -5.97 2.35 -16.83
C ALA A 37 -5.55 2.73 -18.26
N ILE A 38 -4.38 2.26 -18.73
CA ILE A 38 -3.81 2.70 -20.03
C ILE A 38 -4.73 2.36 -21.20
N VAL A 39 -5.40 1.21 -21.13
CA VAL A 39 -6.28 0.72 -22.21
C VAL A 39 -7.73 1.17 -22.06
N GLN A 40 -8.06 1.88 -20.99
CA GLN A 40 -9.42 2.32 -20.71
C GLN A 40 -9.70 3.70 -21.30
N PRO A 41 -10.94 3.96 -21.75
CA PRO A 41 -11.34 5.25 -22.29
C PRO A 41 -11.34 6.34 -21.20
N ASP A 42 -11.26 7.60 -21.66
CA ASP A 42 -11.51 8.74 -20.79
C ASP A 42 -13.01 8.90 -20.54
N ALA A 43 -13.39 9.18 -19.30
CA ALA A 43 -14.77 9.49 -18.93
C ALA A 43 -15.02 11.00 -18.96
N ASP A 44 -16.24 11.39 -19.32
CA ASP A 44 -16.72 12.77 -19.17
C ASP A 44 -17.27 12.94 -17.75
N LEU A 45 -16.42 13.41 -16.85
CA LEU A 45 -16.74 13.57 -15.43
C LEU A 45 -17.00 15.05 -15.12
N ASP A 46 -18.05 15.32 -14.37
CA ASP A 46 -18.26 16.66 -13.84
C ASP A 46 -17.24 17.00 -12.72
N ASP A 47 -17.19 18.28 -12.35
CA ASP A 47 -16.26 18.77 -11.32
C ASP A 47 -16.47 18.11 -9.94
N GLN A 48 -17.69 17.72 -9.59
CA GLN A 48 -17.99 17.07 -8.32
C GLN A 48 -17.49 15.62 -8.33
N GLN A 49 -17.77 14.89 -9.40
CA GLN A 49 -17.30 13.53 -9.61
C GLN A 49 -15.76 13.48 -9.62
N THR A 50 -15.13 14.38 -10.39
CA THR A 50 -13.65 14.48 -10.47
C THR A 50 -13.02 14.68 -9.09
N ARG A 51 -13.54 15.64 -8.29
CA ARG A 51 -13.03 15.87 -6.93
C ARG A 51 -13.26 14.69 -5.99
N HIS A 52 -14.41 14.03 -6.11
CA HIS A 52 -14.73 12.86 -5.29
C HIS A 52 -13.80 11.69 -5.59
N ILE A 53 -13.65 11.34 -6.86
CA ILE A 53 -12.77 10.25 -7.32
C ILE A 53 -11.32 10.55 -6.94
N ALA A 54 -10.85 11.79 -7.13
CA ALA A 54 -9.52 12.19 -6.70
C ALA A 54 -9.29 12.00 -5.20
N GLY A 55 -10.33 12.27 -4.38
CA GLY A 55 -10.30 12.00 -2.94
C GLY A 55 -10.18 10.50 -2.62
N LEU A 56 -10.94 9.65 -3.29
CA LEU A 56 -10.86 8.19 -3.12
C LEU A 56 -9.51 7.65 -3.56
N MET A 57 -9.01 8.06 -4.73
CA MET A 57 -7.68 7.68 -5.21
C MET A 57 -6.55 8.14 -4.28
N ARG A 58 -6.71 9.31 -3.61
CA ARG A 58 -5.74 9.81 -2.62
C ARG A 58 -5.73 8.95 -1.36
N ILE A 59 -6.89 8.48 -0.91
CA ILE A 59 -6.97 7.51 0.19
C ILE A 59 -6.20 6.25 -0.17
N ASN A 60 -6.45 5.68 -1.36
CA ASN A 60 -5.78 4.47 -1.80
C ASN A 60 -4.26 4.69 -1.89
N HIS A 61 -3.80 5.77 -2.55
CA HIS A 61 -2.38 6.14 -2.60
C HIS A 61 -1.73 6.22 -1.21
N THR A 62 -2.41 6.82 -0.23
CA THR A 62 -1.90 6.87 1.15
C THR A 62 -1.88 5.48 1.79
N GLY A 63 -2.85 4.62 1.45
CA GLY A 63 -2.85 3.21 1.83
C GLY A 63 -1.57 2.50 1.35
N GLU A 64 -1.20 2.67 0.07
CA GLU A 64 0.02 2.10 -0.51
C GLU A 64 1.30 2.65 0.14
N VAL A 65 1.32 3.95 0.47
CA VAL A 65 2.42 4.53 1.27
C VAL A 65 2.54 3.85 2.63
N CYS A 66 1.41 3.54 3.27
CA CYS A 66 1.38 2.83 4.55
C CYS A 66 1.83 1.36 4.39
N ALA A 67 1.39 0.67 3.35
CA ALA A 67 1.75 -0.72 3.06
C ALA A 67 3.26 -0.84 2.81
N GLN A 68 3.83 0.00 1.93
CA GLN A 68 5.27 0.08 1.69
C GLN A 68 6.06 0.25 3.00
N ALA A 69 5.66 1.21 3.83
CA ALA A 69 6.32 1.47 5.10
C ALA A 69 6.20 0.30 6.09
N LEU A 70 5.02 -0.33 6.14
CA LEU A 70 4.75 -1.50 6.98
C LEU A 70 5.67 -2.66 6.58
N TYR A 71 5.71 -3.02 5.30
CA TYR A 71 6.54 -4.10 4.78
C TYR A 71 8.02 -3.85 5.03
N GLN A 72 8.50 -2.62 4.85
CA GLN A 72 9.89 -2.26 5.15
C GLN A 72 10.23 -2.43 6.64
N GLY A 73 9.34 -1.97 7.53
CA GLY A 73 9.51 -2.15 8.97
C GLY A 73 9.54 -3.63 9.36
N GLN A 74 8.65 -4.44 8.78
CA GLN A 74 8.58 -5.88 8.98
C GLN A 74 9.82 -6.60 8.45
N ALA A 75 10.27 -6.28 7.24
CA ALA A 75 11.48 -6.86 6.65
C ALA A 75 12.73 -6.57 7.47
N LEU A 76 12.83 -5.35 8.04
CA LEU A 76 13.94 -4.94 8.90
C LEU A 76 14.06 -5.82 10.16
N THR A 77 12.95 -6.28 10.71
CA THR A 77 12.88 -7.00 11.99
C THR A 77 12.54 -8.48 11.86
N ALA A 78 12.26 -8.97 10.66
CA ALA A 78 11.97 -10.38 10.37
C ALA A 78 13.12 -11.28 10.79
N LYS A 79 12.80 -12.37 11.51
CA LYS A 79 13.76 -13.35 12.04
C LYS A 79 14.07 -14.46 11.02
N LEU A 80 13.08 -14.88 10.25
CA LEU A 80 13.21 -15.91 9.24
C LEU A 80 13.53 -15.29 7.87
N PRO A 81 14.60 -15.74 7.18
CA PRO A 81 14.99 -15.18 5.87
C PRO A 81 13.89 -15.23 4.81
N GLN A 82 13.08 -16.31 4.82
CA GLN A 82 11.96 -16.45 3.87
C GLN A 82 10.85 -15.40 4.14
N VAL A 83 10.57 -15.06 5.39
CA VAL A 83 9.59 -14.04 5.75
C VAL A 83 10.10 -12.67 5.31
N ARG A 84 11.37 -12.38 5.55
CA ARG A 84 12.00 -11.15 5.06
C ARG A 84 11.87 -10.99 3.55
N LYS A 85 12.22 -12.04 2.79
CA LYS A 85 12.11 -12.02 1.32
C LYS A 85 10.67 -11.86 0.85
N ALA A 86 9.71 -12.46 1.53
CA ALA A 86 8.29 -12.29 1.21
C ALA A 86 7.85 -10.84 1.41
N MET A 87 8.28 -10.19 2.50
CA MET A 87 7.98 -8.77 2.75
C MET A 87 8.66 -7.83 1.75
N GLU A 88 9.91 -8.11 1.40
CA GLU A 88 10.64 -7.35 0.38
C GLU A 88 9.95 -7.47 -1.00
N HIS A 89 9.49 -8.66 -1.36
CA HIS A 89 8.77 -8.90 -2.63
C HIS A 89 7.40 -8.20 -2.65
N ALA A 90 6.61 -8.32 -1.58
CA ALA A 90 5.34 -7.61 -1.48
C ALA A 90 5.55 -6.09 -1.59
N ALA A 91 6.57 -5.53 -0.92
CA ALA A 91 6.90 -4.12 -1.06
C ALA A 91 7.26 -3.70 -2.50
N GLU A 92 7.86 -4.59 -3.31
CA GLU A 92 8.13 -4.33 -4.73
C GLU A 92 6.84 -4.27 -5.56
N GLU A 93 5.86 -5.12 -5.27
CA GLU A 93 4.55 -5.14 -5.95
C GLU A 93 3.72 -3.89 -5.62
N GLU A 94 3.79 -3.40 -4.38
CA GLU A 94 3.11 -2.17 -3.97
C GLU A 94 3.62 -0.92 -4.70
N VAL A 95 4.84 -0.94 -5.29
CA VAL A 95 5.33 0.17 -6.13
C VAL A 95 4.43 0.37 -7.35
N ASP A 96 3.88 -0.70 -7.92
CA ASP A 96 2.95 -0.61 -9.04
C ASP A 96 1.67 0.12 -8.63
N HIS A 97 1.05 -0.29 -7.52
CA HIS A 97 -0.18 0.30 -6.99
C HIS A 97 0.01 1.78 -6.65
N LEU A 98 1.12 2.11 -5.98
CA LEU A 98 1.47 3.48 -5.64
C LEU A 98 1.57 4.36 -6.90
N ALA A 99 2.29 3.89 -7.93
CA ALA A 99 2.48 4.62 -9.17
C ALA A 99 1.16 4.77 -9.96
N TRP A 100 0.32 3.73 -10.01
CA TRP A 100 -0.98 3.79 -10.69
C TRP A 100 -1.92 4.79 -10.02
N CYS A 101 -1.99 4.76 -8.69
CA CYS A 101 -2.79 5.71 -7.92
C CYS A 101 -2.28 7.15 -8.10
N GLU A 102 -0.97 7.39 -8.04
CA GLU A 102 -0.40 8.73 -8.25
C GLU A 102 -0.71 9.24 -9.66
N GLN A 103 -0.50 8.43 -10.69
CA GLN A 103 -0.81 8.80 -12.06
C GLN A 103 -2.28 9.18 -12.21
N ARG A 104 -3.19 8.39 -11.63
CA ARG A 104 -4.64 8.66 -11.73
C ARG A 104 -5.03 9.94 -11.00
N ILE A 105 -4.52 10.18 -9.80
CA ILE A 105 -4.75 11.43 -9.03
C ILE A 105 -4.38 12.65 -9.88
N ARG A 106 -3.25 12.60 -10.60
CA ARG A 106 -2.80 13.71 -11.45
C ARG A 106 -3.65 13.89 -12.69
N GLN A 107 -4.11 12.81 -13.32
CA GLN A 107 -5.08 12.89 -14.43
C GLN A 107 -6.38 13.56 -13.99
N LEU A 108 -6.76 13.44 -12.72
CA LEU A 108 -7.89 14.11 -12.11
C LEU A 108 -7.55 15.55 -11.60
N ASN A 109 -6.42 16.12 -12.04
CA ASN A 109 -5.94 17.45 -11.66
C ASN A 109 -5.79 17.64 -10.14
N SER A 110 -5.31 16.60 -9.43
CA SER A 110 -5.16 16.59 -7.99
C SER A 110 -3.73 16.18 -7.58
N HIS A 111 -3.49 15.96 -6.30
CA HIS A 111 -2.18 15.63 -5.74
C HIS A 111 -2.30 14.58 -4.64
N PRO A 112 -1.22 13.78 -4.38
CA PRO A 112 -1.13 12.91 -3.21
C PRO A 112 -1.25 13.68 -1.89
N SER A 113 -1.58 12.98 -0.80
CA SER A 113 -1.73 13.62 0.51
C SER A 113 -0.43 14.17 1.06
N VAL A 114 -0.47 15.39 1.60
CA VAL A 114 0.67 16.00 2.31
C VAL A 114 0.97 15.31 3.64
N LEU A 115 0.06 14.47 4.12
CA LEU A 115 0.22 13.68 5.36
C LEU A 115 0.99 12.36 5.14
N ASN A 116 1.33 12.01 3.89
CA ASN A 116 2.03 10.76 3.58
C ASN A 116 3.31 10.54 4.39
N PRO A 117 4.19 11.54 4.65
CA PRO A 117 5.38 11.32 5.49
C PRO A 117 5.04 10.93 6.93
N LEU A 118 3.96 11.47 7.50
CA LEU A 118 3.50 11.13 8.84
C LEU A 118 2.99 9.68 8.89
N PHE A 119 2.11 9.32 7.95
CA PHE A 119 1.56 7.97 7.88
C PHE A 119 2.64 6.93 7.56
N TYR A 120 3.60 7.26 6.68
CA TYR A 120 4.77 6.43 6.42
C TYR A 120 5.54 6.10 7.72
N GLY A 121 5.92 7.13 8.49
CA GLY A 121 6.69 6.94 9.73
C GLY A 121 5.93 6.10 10.77
N MET A 122 4.63 6.33 10.92
CA MET A 122 3.77 5.55 11.83
C MET A 122 3.68 4.08 11.39
N SER A 123 3.41 3.83 10.11
CA SER A 123 3.27 2.47 9.55
C SER A 123 4.58 1.69 9.63
N PHE A 124 5.71 2.34 9.31
CA PHE A 124 7.04 1.74 9.47
C PHE A 124 7.29 1.30 10.92
N GLY A 125 6.97 2.15 11.90
CA GLY A 125 7.10 1.83 13.32
C GLY A 125 6.22 0.64 13.73
N ILE A 126 4.98 0.60 13.27
CA ILE A 126 4.05 -0.52 13.52
C ILE A 126 4.58 -1.82 12.90
N GLY A 127 5.05 -1.76 11.65
CA GLY A 127 5.63 -2.92 10.97
C GLY A 127 6.86 -3.46 11.69
N ALA A 128 7.78 -2.58 12.10
CA ALA A 128 8.96 -2.96 12.86
C ALA A 128 8.59 -3.61 14.21
N LEU A 129 7.60 -3.06 14.92
CA LEU A 129 7.12 -3.66 16.18
C LEU A 129 6.48 -5.02 15.96
N ALA A 130 5.66 -5.20 14.92
CA ALA A 130 5.03 -6.48 14.59
C ALA A 130 6.08 -7.58 14.33
N GLY A 131 7.13 -7.28 13.54
CA GLY A 131 8.23 -8.19 13.25
C GLY A 131 9.08 -8.50 14.49
N LEU A 132 9.30 -7.53 15.39
CA LEU A 132 9.99 -7.77 16.66
C LEU A 132 9.24 -8.76 17.57
N VAL A 133 7.91 -8.75 17.57
CA VAL A 133 7.11 -9.71 18.34
C VAL A 133 7.34 -11.12 17.80
N SER A 134 6.99 -11.39 16.54
CA SER A 134 7.30 -12.64 15.86
C SER A 134 6.91 -12.55 14.37
N ASP A 135 7.53 -13.42 13.55
CA ASP A 135 7.18 -13.54 12.13
C ASP A 135 5.72 -13.95 11.91
N LYS A 136 5.14 -14.77 12.80
CA LYS A 136 3.71 -15.14 12.74
C LYS A 136 2.79 -13.95 13.00
N VAL A 137 3.14 -13.07 13.94
CA VAL A 137 2.39 -11.83 14.21
C VAL A 137 2.57 -10.87 13.03
N SER A 138 3.77 -10.74 12.49
CA SER A 138 4.09 -9.93 11.33
C SER A 138 3.24 -10.34 10.11
N LEU A 139 3.27 -11.62 9.72
CA LEU A 139 2.44 -12.16 8.64
C LEU A 139 0.94 -12.00 8.90
N GLY A 140 0.50 -12.21 10.14
CA GLY A 140 -0.91 -12.02 10.53
C GLY A 140 -1.34 -10.56 10.42
N PHE A 141 -0.42 -9.62 10.66
CA PHE A 141 -0.68 -8.20 10.50
C PHE A 141 -0.85 -7.85 9.01
N VAL A 142 0.00 -8.39 8.13
CA VAL A 142 -0.18 -8.28 6.67
C VAL A 142 -1.58 -8.75 6.29
N ALA A 143 -1.91 -10.00 6.56
CA ALA A 143 -3.21 -10.57 6.18
C ALA A 143 -4.40 -9.74 6.68
N ALA A 144 -4.32 -9.19 7.91
CA ALA A 144 -5.39 -8.38 8.46
C ALA A 144 -5.48 -6.99 7.80
N THR A 145 -4.35 -6.42 7.39
CA THR A 145 -4.28 -5.14 6.67
C THR A 145 -4.85 -5.32 5.26
N GLU A 146 -4.40 -6.34 4.51
CA GLU A 146 -4.83 -6.54 3.12
C GLU A 146 -6.32 -6.89 3.02
N HIS A 147 -6.85 -7.72 3.92
CA HIS A 147 -8.31 -7.91 3.99
C HIS A 147 -9.08 -6.60 4.23
N GLN A 148 -8.49 -5.66 4.99
CA GLN A 148 -9.11 -4.36 5.22
C GLN A 148 -8.97 -3.45 4.00
N VAL A 149 -7.86 -3.53 3.28
CA VAL A 149 -7.67 -2.82 2.01
C VAL A 149 -8.66 -3.32 0.97
N CYS A 150 -8.80 -4.65 0.76
CA CYS A 150 -9.81 -5.22 -0.13
C CYS A 150 -11.22 -4.67 0.15
N LYS A 151 -11.60 -4.62 1.42
CA LYS A 151 -12.91 -4.06 1.81
C LYS A 151 -13.04 -2.57 1.44
N HIS A 152 -11.99 -1.77 1.62
CA HIS A 152 -12.01 -0.36 1.21
C HIS A 152 -12.07 -0.19 -0.30
N LEU A 153 -11.36 -1.03 -1.04
CA LEU A 153 -11.42 -1.03 -2.51
C LEU A 153 -12.81 -1.38 -3.02
N ASP A 154 -13.48 -2.39 -2.43
CA ASP A 154 -14.87 -2.71 -2.75
C ASP A 154 -15.82 -1.52 -2.45
N GLU A 155 -15.70 -0.88 -1.26
CA GLU A 155 -16.47 0.31 -0.89
C GLU A 155 -16.22 1.51 -1.83
N HIS A 156 -15.00 1.68 -2.32
CA HIS A 156 -14.65 2.74 -3.29
C HIS A 156 -15.19 2.41 -4.69
N LEU A 157 -15.13 1.16 -5.13
CA LEU A 157 -15.72 0.72 -6.41
C LEU A 157 -17.24 0.95 -6.48
N GLU A 158 -17.94 0.87 -5.36
CA GLU A 158 -19.37 1.22 -5.27
C GLU A 158 -19.62 2.73 -5.43
N GLN A 159 -18.64 3.58 -5.11
CA GLN A 159 -18.75 5.05 -5.14
C GLN A 159 -18.25 5.67 -6.45
N ILE A 160 -17.41 4.96 -7.20
CA ILE A 160 -16.87 5.43 -8.49
C ILE A 160 -17.90 5.15 -9.59
N PRO A 161 -18.27 6.18 -10.39
CA PRO A 161 -19.17 6.00 -11.53
C PRO A 161 -18.70 4.91 -12.49
N HIS A 162 -19.64 4.18 -13.09
CA HIS A 162 -19.30 3.10 -14.03
C HIS A 162 -18.56 3.60 -15.26
N GLU A 163 -18.76 4.86 -15.64
CA GLU A 163 -18.12 5.53 -16.76
C GLU A 163 -16.63 5.77 -16.52
N ASP A 164 -16.18 5.86 -15.26
CA ASP A 164 -14.75 6.00 -14.95
C ASP A 164 -14.05 4.64 -14.93
N GLU A 165 -13.96 4.03 -16.10
CA GLU A 165 -13.30 2.74 -16.29
C GLU A 165 -11.82 2.77 -15.86
N LYS A 166 -11.14 3.93 -15.98
CA LYS A 166 -9.74 4.08 -15.59
C LYS A 166 -9.52 3.87 -14.10
N SER A 167 -10.27 4.58 -13.25
CA SER A 167 -10.15 4.42 -11.80
C SER A 167 -10.61 3.03 -11.37
N ARG A 168 -11.70 2.54 -11.95
CA ARG A 168 -12.23 1.20 -11.67
C ARG A 168 -11.21 0.11 -11.96
N ALA A 169 -10.59 0.12 -13.15
CA ALA A 169 -9.60 -0.89 -13.54
C ALA A 169 -8.39 -0.94 -12.60
N ILE A 170 -7.93 0.22 -12.11
CA ILE A 170 -6.86 0.28 -11.11
C ILE A 170 -7.31 -0.41 -9.82
N LEU A 171 -8.46 -0.03 -9.26
CA LEU A 171 -8.93 -0.59 -7.98
C LEU A 171 -9.28 -2.07 -8.07
N GLU A 172 -9.83 -2.52 -9.18
CA GLU A 172 -10.13 -3.94 -9.43
C GLU A 172 -8.85 -4.79 -9.48
N GLN A 173 -7.79 -4.30 -10.14
CA GLN A 173 -6.50 -5.00 -10.15
C GLN A 173 -5.86 -5.01 -8.76
N MET A 174 -5.80 -3.86 -8.08
CA MET A 174 -5.29 -3.78 -6.71
C MET A 174 -6.03 -4.77 -5.80
N ARG A 175 -7.36 -4.82 -5.86
CA ARG A 175 -8.15 -5.73 -5.04
C ARG A 175 -7.79 -7.21 -5.24
N ILE A 176 -7.50 -7.62 -6.49
CA ILE A 176 -7.05 -8.98 -6.81
C ILE A 176 -5.68 -9.26 -6.19
N ASP A 177 -4.76 -8.32 -6.34
CA ASP A 177 -3.39 -8.45 -5.83
C ASP A 177 -3.39 -8.51 -4.29
N GLU A 178 -4.18 -7.63 -3.61
CA GLU A 178 -4.26 -7.59 -2.14
C GLU A 178 -4.92 -8.84 -1.54
N GLU A 179 -5.92 -9.40 -2.20
CA GLU A 179 -6.50 -10.68 -1.77
C GLU A 179 -5.45 -11.79 -1.81
N GLN A 180 -4.60 -11.81 -2.83
CA GLN A 180 -3.51 -12.77 -2.98
C GLN A 180 -2.41 -12.57 -1.92
N HIS A 181 -2.08 -11.32 -1.58
CA HIS A 181 -1.14 -11.00 -0.48
C HIS A 181 -1.68 -11.49 0.86
N ALA A 182 -2.97 -11.26 1.15
CA ALA A 182 -3.61 -11.71 2.39
C ALA A 182 -3.58 -13.25 2.52
N GLU A 183 -3.93 -13.97 1.45
CA GLU A 183 -3.92 -15.43 1.42
C GLU A 183 -2.51 -15.99 1.59
N SER A 184 -1.55 -15.46 0.84
CA SER A 184 -0.13 -15.87 0.91
C SER A 184 0.45 -15.68 2.31
N ALA A 185 0.12 -14.57 2.98
CA ALA A 185 0.56 -14.32 4.35
C ALA A 185 -0.03 -15.32 5.36
N LEU A 186 -1.29 -15.74 5.19
CA LEU A 186 -1.93 -16.75 6.03
C LEU A 186 -1.36 -18.15 5.76
N GLU A 187 -1.12 -18.51 4.50
CA GLU A 187 -0.50 -19.78 4.11
C GLU A 187 0.94 -19.91 4.64
N ALA A 188 1.67 -18.80 4.68
CA ALA A 188 2.99 -18.72 5.30
C ALA A 188 2.96 -18.82 6.84
N GLY A 189 1.79 -18.99 7.45
CA GLY A 189 1.61 -19.25 8.89
C GLY A 189 1.27 -17.99 9.70
N GLY A 190 0.77 -16.95 9.05
CA GLY A 190 0.30 -15.73 9.70
C GLY A 190 -0.80 -15.99 10.74
N TYR A 191 -0.73 -15.29 11.87
CA TYR A 191 -1.70 -15.42 12.96
C TYR A 191 -3.01 -14.70 12.60
N ARG A 192 -4.14 -15.38 12.72
CA ARG A 192 -5.45 -14.74 12.54
C ARG A 192 -5.83 -13.91 13.76
N PHE A 193 -5.81 -12.59 13.63
CA PHE A 193 -6.12 -11.69 14.73
C PHE A 193 -7.59 -11.77 15.18
N PRO A 194 -7.83 -11.72 16.50
CA PRO A 194 -9.18 -11.67 17.06
C PRO A 194 -9.88 -10.35 16.72
N ALA A 195 -11.21 -10.35 16.79
CA ALA A 195 -12.04 -9.21 16.41
C ALA A 195 -11.67 -7.87 17.10
N PRO A 196 -11.30 -7.81 18.40
CA PRO A 196 -10.91 -6.55 19.03
C PRO A 196 -9.65 -5.91 18.40
N VAL A 197 -8.66 -6.72 18.01
CA VAL A 197 -7.44 -6.21 17.34
C VAL A 197 -7.79 -5.66 15.95
N ARG A 198 -8.57 -6.42 15.16
CA ARG A 198 -9.04 -5.97 13.85
C ARG A 198 -9.90 -4.69 13.95
N PHE A 199 -10.71 -4.57 14.99
CA PHE A 199 -11.47 -3.34 15.25
C PHE A 199 -10.54 -2.14 15.52
N GLY A 200 -9.50 -2.31 16.33
CA GLY A 200 -8.50 -1.26 16.57
C GLY A 200 -7.79 -0.83 15.28
N MET A 201 -7.40 -1.79 14.43
CA MET A 201 -6.82 -1.52 13.10
C MET A 201 -7.79 -0.73 12.21
N SER A 202 -9.08 -1.11 12.18
CA SER A 202 -10.11 -0.40 11.42
C SER A 202 -10.33 1.04 11.92
N LEU A 203 -10.16 1.30 13.21
CA LEU A 203 -10.26 2.66 13.76
C LEU A 203 -9.10 3.54 13.29
N LEU A 204 -7.87 3.01 13.29
CA LEU A 204 -6.69 3.71 12.75
C LEU A 204 -6.84 4.01 11.27
N ALA A 205 -7.31 3.04 10.49
CA ALA A 205 -7.57 3.25 9.07
C ALA A 205 -8.64 4.32 8.82
N LYS A 206 -9.70 4.39 9.63
CA LYS A 206 -10.70 5.46 9.53
C LYS A 206 -10.12 6.85 9.80
N VAL A 207 -9.14 6.98 10.69
CA VAL A 207 -8.43 8.25 10.91
C VAL A 207 -7.65 8.64 9.65
N MET A 208 -6.91 7.69 9.09
CA MET A 208 -6.15 7.91 7.85
C MET A 208 -7.08 8.30 6.70
N THR A 209 -8.11 7.53 6.39
CA THR A 209 -9.01 7.77 5.26
C THR A 209 -9.73 9.12 5.36
N LYS A 210 -10.22 9.49 6.56
CA LYS A 210 -10.89 10.78 6.77
C LYS A 210 -9.95 11.97 6.63
N SER A 211 -8.71 11.85 7.09
CA SER A 211 -7.74 12.95 7.02
C SER A 211 -7.19 13.14 5.62
N THR A 212 -6.98 12.06 4.86
CA THR A 212 -6.35 12.12 3.53
C THR A 212 -7.32 12.38 2.38
N TYR A 213 -8.62 12.20 2.57
CA TYR A 213 -9.62 12.40 1.52
C TYR A 213 -9.55 13.79 0.87
N ARG A 214 -9.21 14.84 1.64
CA ARG A 214 -9.22 16.24 1.18
C ARG A 214 -7.82 16.87 1.05
N ILE A 215 -6.83 16.33 1.72
CA ILE A 215 -5.49 16.93 1.82
C ILE A 215 -4.35 15.93 1.57
#